data_632fc69eaeb50a0a3fa27dc6a453dd6b
#
_entry.id   632fc69eaeb50a0a3fa27dc6a453dd6b
#
_cell.length_a   1.000
_cell.length_b   1.000
_cell.length_c   1.000
_cell.angle_alpha   90.00
_cell.angle_beta   90.00
_cell.angle_gamma   90.00
#
_symmetry.space_group_name_H-M   'P 1'
#
loop_
_entity.id
_entity.type
_entity.pdbx_description
1 polymer ?
#
loop_
_entity_poly.entity_id
_entity_poly.type
_entity_poly.pdbx_seq_one_letter_code
_entity_poly.pdbx_strand_id
1 'polypeptide(L)'
;GISKEATIYLLEQGVRVTGTDAWSWDAPFSYTAEKFKKTKDPAIIWEGHRAGMVQGYSHIEKLNNLDKLPSHGFKVSAFPFKIKNGSAGFVRVVAIFK
;
A
#
# COMPACT_ATOMS: atom_id res chain seq x y z
N GLY A 1 1.87 4.77 -8.55
CA GLY A 1 1.45 3.54 -7.88
C GLY A 1 2.49 2.42 -8.03
N ILE A 2 2.32 1.41 -7.26
CA ILE A 2 3.22 0.26 -7.18
C ILE A 2 2.56 -0.93 -7.88
N SER A 3 3.27 -1.57 -8.81
CA SER A 3 2.75 -2.73 -9.53
C SER A 3 2.68 -3.98 -8.62
N LYS A 4 1.98 -5.00 -9.11
CA LYS A 4 1.93 -6.31 -8.43
C LYS A 4 3.33 -6.91 -8.27
N GLU A 5 4.14 -6.89 -9.33
CA GLU A 5 5.50 -7.45 -9.32
C GLU A 5 6.39 -6.73 -8.32
N ALA A 6 6.36 -5.40 -8.30
CA ALA A 6 7.13 -4.62 -7.35
C ALA A 6 6.68 -4.86 -5.90
N THR A 7 5.38 -5.01 -5.67
CA THR A 7 4.84 -5.36 -4.36
C THR A 7 5.33 -6.75 -3.94
N ILE A 8 5.19 -7.76 -4.79
CA ILE A 8 5.67 -9.13 -4.51
C ILE A 8 7.18 -9.12 -4.19
N TYR A 9 7.98 -8.37 -4.96
CA TYR A 9 9.41 -8.24 -4.69
C TYR A 9 9.68 -7.75 -3.26
N LEU A 10 8.99 -6.70 -2.81
CA LEU A 10 9.14 -6.21 -1.44
C LEU A 10 8.76 -7.28 -0.40
N LEU A 11 7.70 -8.02 -0.64
CA LEU A 11 7.24 -9.08 0.26
C LEU A 11 8.25 -10.24 0.33
N GLU A 12 8.87 -10.60 -0.78
CA GLU A 12 9.95 -11.59 -0.84
C GLU A 12 11.18 -11.15 -0.06
N GLN A 13 11.45 -9.84 0.02
CA GLN A 13 12.52 -9.29 0.87
C GLN A 13 12.15 -9.24 2.36
N GLY A 14 10.99 -9.72 2.75
CA GLY A 14 10.54 -9.76 4.15
C GLY A 14 9.70 -8.57 4.60
N VAL A 15 9.39 -7.62 3.74
CA VAL A 15 8.50 -6.50 4.05
C VAL A 15 7.09 -7.03 4.30
N ARG A 16 6.43 -6.54 5.34
CA ARG A 16 5.05 -6.93 5.69
C ARG A 16 4.11 -5.74 5.79
N VAL A 17 4.65 -4.55 5.95
CA VAL A 17 3.89 -3.31 5.99
C VAL A 17 4.59 -2.29 5.11
N THR A 18 3.85 -1.64 4.25
CA THR A 18 4.32 -0.55 3.41
C THR A 18 3.53 0.72 3.68
N GLY A 19 4.06 1.86 3.30
CA GLY A 19 3.39 3.14 3.47
C GLY A 19 3.70 4.10 2.33
N THR A 20 2.73 4.91 1.96
CA THR A 20 2.86 5.91 0.90
C THR A 20 2.08 7.18 1.26
N ASP A 21 2.53 8.31 0.78
CA ASP A 21 1.79 9.57 0.79
C ASP A 21 0.78 9.66 -0.37
N ALA A 22 0.85 8.77 -1.34
CA ALA A 22 -0.08 8.71 -2.46
C ALA A 22 -1.51 8.41 -1.99
N TRP A 23 -2.47 8.79 -2.84
CA TRP A 23 -3.88 8.52 -2.61
C TRP A 23 -4.18 7.01 -2.54
N SER A 24 -3.49 6.20 -3.34
CA SER A 24 -3.61 4.75 -3.36
C SER A 24 -2.25 4.09 -3.56
N TRP A 25 -2.11 2.86 -3.10
CA TRP A 25 -0.94 2.02 -3.37
C TRP A 25 -0.80 1.70 -4.86
N ASP A 26 -1.91 1.45 -5.54
CA ASP A 26 -1.95 1.18 -6.98
C ASP A 26 -1.83 2.45 -7.83
N ALA A 27 -1.71 2.26 -9.13
CA ALA A 27 -1.72 3.34 -10.12
C ALA A 27 -3.02 4.16 -10.04
N PRO A 28 -3.00 5.45 -10.44
CA PRO A 28 -4.20 6.27 -10.51
C PRO A 28 -5.33 5.57 -11.27
N PHE A 29 -6.54 5.65 -10.75
CA PHE A 29 -7.69 4.93 -11.29
C PHE A 29 -7.99 5.30 -12.76
N SER A 30 -7.76 6.54 -13.15
CA SER A 30 -7.88 6.98 -14.55
C SER A 30 -6.98 6.20 -15.50
N TYR A 31 -5.72 5.98 -15.11
CA TYR A 31 -4.77 5.18 -15.87
C TYR A 31 -5.23 3.73 -15.99
N THR A 32 -5.66 3.14 -14.87
CA THR A 32 -6.17 1.77 -14.83
C THR A 32 -7.43 1.62 -15.70
N ALA A 33 -8.33 2.60 -15.67
CA ALA A 33 -9.54 2.60 -16.48
C ALA A 33 -9.24 2.64 -17.99
N GLU A 34 -8.27 3.46 -18.40
CA GLU A 34 -7.82 3.51 -19.82
C GLU A 34 -7.20 2.18 -20.26
N LYS A 35 -6.34 1.61 -19.44
CA LYS A 35 -5.72 0.31 -19.71
C LYS A 35 -6.78 -0.79 -19.79
N PHE A 36 -7.78 -0.78 -18.90
CA PHE A 36 -8.88 -1.74 -18.94
C PHE A 36 -9.75 -1.61 -20.20
N LYS A 37 -10.02 -0.39 -20.67
CA LYS A 37 -10.74 -0.19 -21.93
C LYS A 37 -10.06 -0.89 -23.11
N LYS A 38 -8.74 -0.92 -23.12
CA LYS A 38 -7.93 -1.55 -24.17
C LYS A 38 -7.81 -3.07 -24.03
N THR A 39 -7.57 -3.54 -22.81
CA THR A 39 -7.24 -4.95 -22.55
C THR A 39 -8.45 -5.79 -22.17
N LYS A 40 -9.51 -5.18 -21.59
CA LYS A 40 -10.66 -5.86 -20.98
C LYS A 40 -10.28 -6.89 -19.90
N ASP A 41 -9.04 -6.80 -19.38
CA ASP A 41 -8.53 -7.70 -18.36
C ASP A 41 -8.77 -7.11 -16.96
N PRO A 42 -9.66 -7.71 -16.14
CA PRO A 42 -9.93 -7.22 -14.79
C PRO A 42 -8.75 -7.41 -13.83
N ALA A 43 -7.76 -8.22 -14.17
CA ALA A 43 -6.60 -8.47 -13.32
C ALA A 43 -5.70 -7.24 -13.15
N ILE A 44 -5.81 -6.26 -14.06
CA ILE A 44 -5.06 -5.01 -13.96
C ILE A 44 -5.64 -4.04 -12.93
N ILE A 45 -6.88 -4.28 -12.47
CA ILE A 45 -7.54 -3.43 -11.48
C ILE A 45 -7.01 -3.80 -10.10
N TRP A 46 -6.44 -2.81 -9.39
CA TRP A 46 -5.86 -2.99 -8.07
C TRP A 46 -4.81 -4.11 -8.00
N GLU A 47 -3.92 -4.14 -8.95
CA GLU A 47 -2.90 -5.19 -9.04
C GLU A 47 -1.95 -5.22 -7.84
N GLY A 48 -1.60 -4.07 -7.26
CA GLY A 48 -0.82 -3.98 -6.03
C GLY A 48 -1.59 -4.51 -4.81
N HIS A 49 -2.87 -4.15 -4.67
CA HIS A 49 -3.75 -4.73 -3.65
C HIS A 49 -3.87 -6.25 -3.80
N ARG A 50 -4.02 -6.74 -5.02
CA ARG A 50 -4.13 -8.18 -5.31
C ARG A 50 -2.87 -8.97 -5.01
N ALA A 51 -1.72 -8.33 -4.89
CA ALA A 51 -0.51 -8.99 -4.40
C ALA A 51 -0.72 -9.60 -3.01
N GLY A 52 -1.56 -8.98 -2.17
CA GLY A 52 -1.93 -9.50 -0.86
C GLY A 52 -2.72 -10.82 -0.87
N MET A 53 -3.28 -11.20 -2.00
CA MET A 53 -3.92 -12.52 -2.18
C MET A 53 -2.87 -13.64 -2.37
N VAL A 54 -1.68 -13.29 -2.85
CA VAL A 54 -0.55 -14.23 -3.02
C VAL A 54 0.23 -14.33 -1.71
N GLN A 55 0.53 -13.21 -1.11
CA GLN A 55 1.23 -13.13 0.16
C GLN A 55 0.69 -11.98 0.99
N GLY A 56 0.14 -12.29 2.16
CA GLY A 56 -0.51 -11.31 3.04
C GLY A 56 0.45 -10.19 3.48
N TYR A 57 -0.02 -8.96 3.37
CA TYR A 57 0.67 -7.75 3.83
C TYR A 57 -0.36 -6.66 4.13
N SER A 58 0.10 -5.57 4.70
CA SER A 58 -0.71 -4.36 4.88
C SER A 58 -0.03 -3.17 4.24
N HIS A 59 -0.80 -2.26 3.66
CA HIS A 59 -0.29 -0.98 3.22
C HIS A 59 -1.07 0.18 3.85
N ILE A 60 -0.39 1.30 4.02
CA ILE A 60 -0.94 2.51 4.60
C ILE A 60 -0.85 3.59 3.52
N GLU A 61 -1.95 4.24 3.25
CA GLU A 61 -2.08 5.26 2.22
C GLU A 61 -2.26 6.65 2.83
N LYS A 62 -2.01 7.69 2.04
CA LYS A 62 -2.25 9.09 2.42
C LYS A 62 -1.46 9.53 3.65
N LEU A 63 -0.26 9.02 3.81
CA LEU A 63 0.66 9.47 4.85
C LEU A 63 1.13 10.91 4.59
N ASN A 64 1.51 11.58 5.65
CA ASN A 64 2.10 12.91 5.59
C ASN A 64 3.45 12.93 6.30
N ASN A 65 4.26 13.96 6.05
CA ASN A 65 5.57 14.18 6.69
C ASN A 65 6.62 13.06 6.43
N LEU A 66 6.50 12.29 5.36
CA LEU A 66 7.51 11.28 5.02
C LEU A 66 8.88 11.90 4.74
N ASP A 67 8.92 13.13 4.22
CA ASP A 67 10.12 13.93 3.98
C ASP A 67 10.91 14.27 5.25
N LYS A 68 10.27 14.18 6.42
CA LYS A 68 10.88 14.46 7.73
C LYS A 68 11.48 13.23 8.39
N LEU A 69 11.31 12.05 7.80
CA LEU A 69 11.83 10.81 8.35
C LEU A 69 13.29 10.60 7.94
N PRO A 70 14.13 10.03 8.82
CA PRO A 70 15.41 9.50 8.39
C PRO A 70 15.19 8.30 7.45
N SER A 71 16.20 7.95 6.67
CA SER A 71 16.10 6.83 5.72
C SER A 71 15.87 5.46 6.39
N HIS A 72 16.24 5.32 7.65
CA HIS A 72 16.12 4.09 8.43
C HIS A 72 16.29 4.37 9.93
N GLY A 73 16.11 3.35 10.76
CA GLY A 73 16.42 3.38 12.19
C GLY A 73 15.30 3.94 13.07
N PHE A 74 14.10 4.05 12.57
CA PHE A 74 12.92 4.46 13.35
C PHE A 74 11.91 3.31 13.48
N LYS A 75 11.05 3.41 14.48
CA LYS A 75 9.93 2.49 14.67
C LYS A 75 8.65 3.15 14.19
N VAL A 76 7.73 2.36 13.66
CA VAL A 76 6.39 2.81 13.27
C VAL A 76 5.35 2.17 14.17
N SER A 77 4.44 2.98 14.67
CA SER A 77 3.27 2.52 15.41
C SER A 77 2.01 2.89 14.62
N ALA A 78 1.15 1.90 14.38
CA ALA A 78 -0.07 2.07 13.61
C ALA A 78 -1.15 1.10 14.13
N PHE A 79 -2.27 1.65 14.63
CA PHE A 79 -3.37 0.88 15.19
C PHE A 79 -4.68 1.27 14.51
N PRO A 80 -5.07 0.58 13.43
CA PRO A 80 -6.31 0.89 12.72
C PRO A 80 -7.54 0.54 13.56
N PHE A 81 -8.64 1.21 13.29
CA PHE A 81 -9.94 0.83 13.84
C PHE A 81 -10.31 -0.59 13.40
N LYS A 82 -10.81 -1.38 14.33
CA LYS A 82 -11.31 -2.74 14.05
C LYS A 82 -12.73 -2.65 13.53
N ILE A 83 -12.89 -2.86 12.22
CA ILE A 83 -14.19 -2.88 11.55
C ILE A 83 -14.52 -4.32 11.21
N LYS A 84 -15.65 -4.83 11.72
CA LYS A 84 -16.08 -6.20 11.43
C LYS A 84 -16.24 -6.43 9.94
N ASN A 85 -15.55 -7.45 9.41
CA ASN A 85 -15.51 -7.78 7.98
C ASN A 85 -14.93 -6.66 7.08
N GLY A 86 -14.31 -5.64 7.66
CA GLY A 86 -13.64 -4.58 6.93
C GLY A 86 -12.25 -5.01 6.45
N SER A 87 -11.90 -4.62 5.23
CA SER A 87 -10.55 -4.83 4.67
C SER A 87 -9.59 -3.69 5.02
N ALA A 88 -10.09 -2.57 5.52
CA ALA A 88 -9.30 -1.39 5.89
C ALA A 88 -9.97 -0.62 7.03
N GLY A 89 -9.21 0.28 7.65
CA GLY A 89 -9.71 1.18 8.68
C GLY A 89 -8.83 2.43 8.79
N PHE A 90 -9.39 3.50 9.29
CA PHE A 90 -8.62 4.71 9.60
C PHE A 90 -7.56 4.40 10.66
N VAL A 91 -6.38 5.00 10.50
CA VAL A 91 -5.24 4.77 11.37
C VAL A 91 -4.49 6.07 11.65
N ARG A 92 -4.07 6.26 12.89
CA ARG A 92 -3.06 7.25 13.24
C ARG A 92 -1.69 6.55 13.19
N VAL A 93 -0.83 7.03 12.31
CA VAL A 93 0.53 6.49 12.17
C VAL A 93 1.51 7.43 12.83
N VAL A 94 2.39 6.89 13.64
CA VAL A 94 3.43 7.64 14.36
C VAL A 94 4.79 6.99 14.11
N ALA A 95 5.75 7.79 13.66
CA ALA A 95 7.15 7.39 13.62
C ALA A 95 7.82 7.81 14.93
N ILE A 96 8.59 6.89 15.51
CA ILE A 96 9.29 7.07 16.79
C ILE A 96 10.78 6.93 16.52
N PHE A 97 11.52 8.02 16.71
CA PHE A 97 12.97 8.06 16.55
C PHE A 97 13.59 9.01 17.56
N LYS A 98 14.83 8.84 17.80
CA LYS A 98 15.58 9.70 18.72
C LYS A 98 16.36 10.76 17.95
#